data_dde1f564d86083a7c0fec84863a49921
#
_entry.id   dde1f564d86083a7c0fec84863a49921
#
_cell.length_a   1.000
_cell.length_b   1.000
_cell.length_c   1.000
_cell.angle_alpha   90.00
_cell.angle_beta   90.00
_cell.angle_gamma   90.00
#
_symmetry.space_group_name_H-M   'P 1'
#
loop_
_entity.id
_entity.type
_entity.pdbx_description
1 polymer ?
#
loop_
_entity_poly.entity_id
_entity_poly.type
_entity_poly.pdbx_seq_one_letter_code
_entity_poly.pdbx_strand_id
1 'polypeptide(L)'
;MPKFKLEYIWLDGKKPIPELRGKTNIKEFDKAPTLADLPLWGFDGSSTMQAAGNKSDCVLKPVALYPDASRKDAFIVLSEVMLPDGTPHPTNMRATAPDDPDLWFGFEQEYFLYKDGRPLGFPKDGYPSTPQGPYYCGVGYKYMGSIARTIVEEHLDLCLYAGINHEGINAEVAKGQWEYQIFGKGSHKAADDLWTARYLMARLCEKYEVDVQLHCKPIKGDWNGSGMHSNFSSKYLREVGGKEYFEALMKAFEKNIPDHIAVYGPDNHLRLTGLHETQAIDKFSYGLLDRGASVRLPVNFIKQGYKGYLEDRRPNSEADPYQIVSQIVKTIAEVPVK
;
A
#
# COMPACT_ATOMS: atom_id res chain seq x y z
N MET A 1 26.54 26.74 5.47
CA MET A 1 25.20 26.17 5.19
C MET A 1 25.10 24.83 5.89
N PRO A 2 24.00 24.52 6.57
CA PRO A 2 23.80 23.20 7.16
C PRO A 2 23.68 22.13 6.07
N LYS A 3 24.17 20.92 6.39
CA LYS A 3 24.10 19.75 5.49
C LYS A 3 22.90 18.88 5.86
N PHE A 4 22.13 18.51 4.86
CA PHE A 4 20.97 17.64 4.99
C PHE A 4 21.21 16.30 4.29
N LYS A 5 20.67 15.22 4.87
CA LYS A 5 20.63 13.88 4.29
C LYS A 5 19.31 13.74 3.53
N LEU A 6 19.40 13.53 2.25
CA LEU A 6 18.26 13.31 1.37
C LEU A 6 18.26 11.85 0.93
N GLU A 7 17.44 11.04 1.53
CA GLU A 7 17.26 9.63 1.18
C GLU A 7 16.29 9.51 0.02
N TYR A 8 16.82 9.43 -1.19
CA TYR A 8 16.02 9.16 -2.38
C TYR A 8 15.59 7.71 -2.39
N ILE A 9 14.29 7.48 -2.37
CA ILE A 9 13.69 6.16 -2.49
C ILE A 9 12.88 6.06 -3.78
N TRP A 10 12.92 4.89 -4.43
CA TRP A 10 12.20 4.64 -5.68
C TRP A 10 11.87 3.16 -5.82
N LEU A 11 11.02 2.84 -6.79
CA LEU A 11 10.65 1.48 -7.15
C LEU A 11 11.50 0.99 -8.32
N ASP A 12 12.06 -0.21 -8.20
CA ASP A 12 12.89 -0.83 -9.24
C ASP A 12 12.06 -1.50 -10.35
N GLY A 13 12.75 -2.22 -11.25
CA GLY A 13 12.13 -2.93 -12.36
C GLY A 13 11.81 -4.40 -12.08
N LYS A 14 11.91 -4.86 -10.83
CA LYS A 14 11.61 -6.24 -10.47
C LYS A 14 10.15 -6.59 -10.76
N LYS A 15 9.93 -7.82 -11.20
CA LYS A 15 8.59 -8.35 -11.45
C LYS A 15 8.37 -9.65 -10.65
N PRO A 16 7.12 -9.95 -10.29
CA PRO A 16 5.87 -9.26 -10.60
C PRO A 16 5.66 -7.95 -9.79
N ILE A 17 6.34 -7.80 -8.65
CA ILE A 17 6.24 -6.62 -7.78
C ILE A 17 7.59 -5.91 -7.69
N PRO A 18 7.62 -4.57 -7.86
CA PRO A 18 8.83 -3.80 -7.70
C PRO A 18 9.29 -3.77 -6.24
N GLU A 19 10.60 -3.66 -6.03
CA GLU A 19 11.20 -3.46 -4.72
C GLU A 19 11.61 -2.01 -4.52
N LEU A 20 11.55 -1.57 -3.26
CA LEU A 20 12.08 -0.27 -2.84
C LEU A 20 13.60 -0.28 -2.92
N ARG A 21 14.15 0.78 -3.50
CA ARG A 21 15.58 1.10 -3.51
C ARG A 21 15.81 2.41 -2.79
N GLY A 22 16.98 2.58 -2.21
CA GLY A 22 17.34 3.80 -1.50
C GLY A 22 18.78 4.22 -1.76
N LYS A 23 19.01 5.55 -1.79
CA LYS A 23 20.33 6.17 -2.00
C LYS A 23 20.36 7.54 -1.34
N THR A 24 21.31 7.76 -0.43
CA THR A 24 21.41 9.03 0.31
C THR A 24 22.27 10.05 -0.43
N ASN A 25 21.71 11.22 -0.69
CA ASN A 25 22.42 12.41 -1.17
C ASN A 25 22.65 13.39 -0.02
N ILE A 26 23.83 14.03 0.02
CA ILE A 26 24.15 15.07 0.99
C ILE A 26 24.15 16.42 0.27
N LYS A 27 23.29 17.34 0.71
CA LYS A 27 23.16 18.68 0.14
C LYS A 27 23.21 19.75 1.22
N GLU A 28 23.69 20.91 0.82
CA GLU A 28 23.71 22.12 1.64
C GLU A 28 22.55 23.02 1.26
N PHE A 29 21.78 23.48 2.26
CA PHE A 29 20.72 24.46 2.12
C PHE A 29 20.80 25.44 3.28
N ASP A 30 20.34 26.66 3.10
CA ASP A 30 20.34 27.68 4.17
C ASP A 30 19.31 27.32 5.26
N LYS A 31 18.26 26.64 4.89
CA LYS A 31 17.16 26.15 5.75
C LYS A 31 16.73 24.76 5.32
N ALA A 32 15.84 24.12 6.07
CA ALA A 32 15.21 22.85 5.67
C ALA A 32 14.64 22.95 4.25
N PRO A 33 14.99 22.01 3.34
CA PRO A 33 14.54 22.07 1.96
C PRO A 33 13.04 21.79 1.83
N THR A 34 12.46 22.32 0.77
CA THR A 34 11.14 21.98 0.26
C THR A 34 11.30 21.05 -0.95
N LEU A 35 10.19 20.46 -1.42
CA LEU A 35 10.21 19.58 -2.60
C LEU A 35 10.79 20.30 -3.83
N ALA A 36 10.51 21.60 -3.99
CA ALA A 36 10.99 22.41 -5.11
C ALA A 36 12.49 22.66 -5.11
N ASP A 37 13.15 22.52 -3.95
CA ASP A 37 14.60 22.71 -3.82
C ASP A 37 15.41 21.46 -4.18
N LEU A 38 14.75 20.32 -4.39
CA LEU A 38 15.41 19.03 -4.54
C LEU A 38 15.89 18.82 -5.99
N PRO A 39 17.17 18.44 -6.19
CA PRO A 39 17.68 18.16 -7.53
C PRO A 39 17.19 16.82 -8.08
N LEU A 40 17.12 16.71 -9.40
CA LEU A 40 17.12 15.42 -10.08
C LEU A 40 18.43 14.68 -9.76
N TRP A 41 18.36 13.35 -9.70
CA TRP A 41 19.55 12.56 -9.40
C TRP A 41 19.66 11.30 -10.26
N GLY A 42 20.79 11.10 -10.93
CA GLY A 42 21.04 9.94 -11.76
C GLY A 42 21.38 8.68 -10.96
N PHE A 43 21.04 7.53 -11.51
CA PHE A 43 21.42 6.22 -10.98
C PHE A 43 21.60 5.18 -12.09
N ASP A 44 22.28 4.07 -11.77
CA ASP A 44 22.49 2.95 -12.68
C ASP A 44 21.23 2.03 -12.71
N GLY A 45 20.41 2.22 -13.74
CA GLY A 45 19.21 1.43 -13.97
C GLY A 45 19.49 -0.04 -14.31
N SER A 46 20.70 -0.37 -14.75
CA SER A 46 21.06 -1.78 -15.04
C SER A 46 21.12 -2.64 -13.78
N SER A 47 21.52 -2.02 -12.66
CA SER A 47 21.56 -2.67 -11.34
C SER A 47 20.19 -2.78 -10.64
N THR A 48 19.17 -2.19 -11.23
CA THR A 48 17.79 -2.18 -10.72
C THR A 48 16.77 -2.75 -11.71
N MET A 49 17.23 -3.48 -12.72
CA MET A 49 16.39 -4.12 -13.76
C MET A 49 15.55 -3.10 -14.57
N GLN A 50 16.06 -1.86 -14.73
CA GLN A 50 15.39 -0.77 -15.43
C GLN A 50 16.11 -0.33 -16.71
N ALA A 51 17.31 -0.79 -16.95
CA ALA A 51 18.05 -0.44 -18.18
C ALA A 51 19.02 -1.54 -18.61
N ALA A 52 19.48 -1.47 -19.87
CA ALA A 52 20.58 -2.29 -20.35
C ALA A 52 21.93 -1.65 -19.95
N GLY A 53 22.96 -2.48 -19.69
CA GLY A 53 24.25 -1.99 -19.18
C GLY A 53 24.99 -1.00 -20.07
N ASN A 54 24.72 -0.97 -21.37
CA ASN A 54 25.31 -0.02 -22.32
C ASN A 54 24.52 1.30 -22.47
N LYS A 55 23.36 1.44 -21.80
CA LYS A 55 22.53 2.65 -21.71
C LYS A 55 21.85 2.65 -20.35
N SER A 56 22.65 2.66 -19.29
CA SER A 56 22.20 2.36 -17.93
C SER A 56 21.63 3.56 -17.16
N ASP A 57 21.82 4.77 -17.63
CA ASP A 57 21.40 5.96 -16.88
C ASP A 57 19.89 6.09 -16.82
N CYS A 58 19.39 6.15 -15.59
CA CYS A 58 18.03 6.55 -15.25
C CYS A 58 18.06 7.76 -14.31
N VAL A 59 16.95 8.48 -14.23
CA VAL A 59 16.85 9.71 -13.44
C VAL A 59 15.76 9.56 -12.38
N LEU A 60 16.09 9.92 -11.15
CA LEU A 60 15.15 10.07 -10.03
C LEU A 60 14.61 11.50 -10.03
N LYS A 61 13.29 11.63 -10.16
CA LYS A 61 12.57 12.89 -10.04
C LYS A 61 11.80 12.90 -8.72
N PRO A 62 12.15 13.79 -7.76
CA PRO A 62 11.41 13.93 -6.52
C PRO A 62 9.93 14.22 -6.74
N VAL A 63 9.05 13.52 -6.03
CA VAL A 63 7.59 13.70 -6.11
C VAL A 63 6.95 13.94 -4.75
N ALA A 64 7.61 13.52 -3.66
CA ALA A 64 7.20 13.84 -2.30
C ALA A 64 8.41 13.93 -1.37
N LEU A 65 8.28 14.71 -0.30
CA LEU A 65 9.32 14.96 0.70
C LEU A 65 8.74 14.76 2.09
N TYR A 66 9.37 13.88 2.87
CA TYR A 66 8.95 13.55 4.22
C TYR A 66 10.07 13.77 5.22
N PRO A 67 9.84 14.43 6.38
CA PRO A 67 10.80 14.47 7.48
C PRO A 67 11.15 13.05 7.95
N ASP A 68 12.43 12.78 8.23
CA ASP A 68 12.89 11.50 8.73
C ASP A 68 13.23 11.59 10.22
N ALA A 69 12.38 11.03 11.08
CA ALA A 69 12.58 11.04 12.54
C ALA A 69 13.76 10.18 12.99
N SER A 70 14.18 9.21 12.19
CA SER A 70 15.24 8.26 12.57
C SER A 70 16.64 8.84 12.42
N ARG A 71 16.80 9.95 11.71
CA ARG A 71 18.09 10.59 11.43
C ARG A 71 18.04 12.10 11.57
N LYS A 72 19.06 12.69 12.21
CA LYS A 72 19.17 14.13 12.35
C LYS A 72 19.39 14.82 10.98
N ASP A 73 18.73 15.94 10.75
CA ASP A 73 18.82 16.74 9.52
C ASP A 73 18.62 15.88 8.25
N ALA A 74 17.54 15.10 8.25
CA ALA A 74 17.27 14.11 7.21
C ALA A 74 15.84 14.19 6.69
N PHE A 75 15.68 13.82 5.40
CA PHE A 75 14.42 13.71 4.72
C PHE A 75 14.39 12.45 3.85
N ILE A 76 13.22 11.83 3.75
CA ILE A 76 12.92 10.80 2.76
C ILE A 76 12.36 11.51 1.53
N VAL A 77 12.94 11.23 0.37
CA VAL A 77 12.58 11.82 -0.93
C VAL A 77 12.00 10.72 -1.80
N LEU A 78 10.69 10.58 -1.80
CA LEU A 78 10.05 9.66 -2.74
C LEU A 78 10.23 10.19 -4.15
N SER A 79 10.69 9.32 -5.05
CA SER A 79 11.05 9.69 -6.40
C SER A 79 10.42 8.74 -7.43
N GLU A 80 9.96 9.30 -8.52
CA GLU A 80 9.59 8.54 -9.71
C GLU A 80 10.79 8.37 -10.65
N VAL A 81 10.81 7.28 -11.41
CA VAL A 81 11.88 6.98 -12.37
C VAL A 81 11.55 7.53 -13.73
N MET A 82 12.51 8.30 -14.28
CA MET A 82 12.43 8.91 -15.61
C MET A 82 13.55 8.39 -16.52
N LEU A 83 13.31 8.40 -17.80
CA LEU A 83 14.37 8.27 -18.81
C LEU A 83 15.23 9.54 -18.88
N PRO A 84 16.44 9.48 -19.45
CA PRO A 84 17.32 10.66 -19.58
C PRO A 84 16.70 11.81 -20.39
N ASP A 85 15.74 11.52 -21.27
CA ASP A 85 15.01 12.54 -22.06
C ASP A 85 13.87 13.22 -21.26
N GLY A 86 13.66 12.83 -19.99
CA GLY A 86 12.65 13.40 -19.12
C GLY A 86 11.26 12.76 -19.26
N THR A 87 11.10 11.72 -20.07
CA THR A 87 9.86 10.96 -20.14
C THR A 87 9.78 9.91 -19.01
N PRO A 88 8.58 9.51 -18.55
CA PRO A 88 8.45 8.46 -17.54
C PRO A 88 9.06 7.14 -18.02
N HIS A 89 9.83 6.50 -17.13
CA HIS A 89 10.35 5.16 -17.40
C HIS A 89 9.19 4.14 -17.50
N PRO A 90 9.28 3.10 -18.36
CA PRO A 90 8.21 2.08 -18.49
C PRO A 90 7.83 1.35 -17.17
N THR A 91 8.71 1.32 -16.17
CA THR A 91 8.43 0.77 -14.83
C THR A 91 7.81 1.78 -13.87
N ASN A 92 7.63 3.03 -14.28
CA ASN A 92 7.05 4.10 -13.46
C ASN A 92 5.52 3.98 -13.43
N MET A 93 5.00 3.18 -12.52
CA MET A 93 3.56 2.97 -12.39
C MET A 93 2.83 4.20 -11.83
N ARG A 94 3.52 5.08 -11.10
CA ARG A 94 2.96 6.35 -10.63
C ARG A 94 2.45 7.21 -11.79
N ALA A 95 3.20 7.25 -12.88
CA ALA A 95 2.82 8.00 -14.08
C ALA A 95 1.60 7.43 -14.83
N THR A 96 1.17 6.21 -14.51
CA THR A 96 -0.05 5.60 -15.11
C THR A 96 -1.33 6.00 -14.39
N ALA A 97 -1.23 6.44 -13.14
CA ALA A 97 -2.36 6.94 -12.37
C ALA A 97 -2.56 8.44 -12.63
N PRO A 98 -3.79 8.93 -12.79
CA PRO A 98 -4.03 10.36 -12.89
C PRO A 98 -3.74 11.04 -11.54
N ASP A 99 -3.18 12.24 -11.57
CA ASP A 99 -3.05 13.08 -10.38
C ASP A 99 -4.33 13.92 -10.22
N ASP A 100 -5.27 13.38 -9.46
CA ASP A 100 -6.58 14.01 -9.27
C ASP A 100 -6.89 14.18 -7.77
N PRO A 101 -6.99 15.43 -7.27
CA PRO A 101 -7.28 15.70 -5.86
C PRO A 101 -8.71 15.32 -5.44
N ASP A 102 -9.61 15.16 -6.40
CA ASP A 102 -11.01 14.77 -6.16
C ASP A 102 -11.19 13.25 -6.04
N LEU A 103 -10.15 12.47 -6.30
CA LEU A 103 -10.11 11.02 -6.09
C LEU A 103 -9.43 10.72 -4.76
N TRP A 104 -10.17 10.19 -3.80
CA TRP A 104 -9.66 9.84 -2.47
C TRP A 104 -9.48 8.35 -2.33
N PHE A 105 -8.35 7.95 -1.73
CA PHE A 105 -8.03 6.54 -1.50
C PHE A 105 -7.61 6.32 -0.05
N GLY A 106 -7.95 5.13 0.47
CA GLY A 106 -7.43 4.61 1.73
C GLY A 106 -6.98 3.18 1.52
N PHE A 107 -5.88 2.79 2.16
CA PHE A 107 -5.34 1.44 2.09
C PHE A 107 -5.25 0.84 3.48
N GLU A 108 -5.73 -0.37 3.62
CA GLU A 108 -5.66 -1.20 4.83
C GLU A 108 -4.58 -2.26 4.57
N GLN A 109 -3.34 -1.95 4.96
CA GLN A 109 -2.19 -2.80 4.68
C GLN A 109 -2.04 -3.86 5.75
N GLU A 110 -2.38 -5.09 5.43
CA GLU A 110 -2.08 -6.26 6.27
C GLU A 110 -0.66 -6.76 6.04
N TYR A 111 -0.02 -7.28 7.09
CA TYR A 111 1.34 -7.83 7.04
C TYR A 111 1.65 -8.70 8.24
N PHE A 112 2.73 -9.49 8.12
CA PHE A 112 3.33 -10.19 9.24
C PHE A 112 4.75 -9.66 9.49
N LEU A 113 5.20 -9.79 10.73
CA LEU A 113 6.60 -9.64 11.11
C LEU A 113 7.19 -11.02 11.33
N TYR A 114 8.29 -11.31 10.64
CA TYR A 114 8.96 -12.61 10.66
C TYR A 114 10.33 -12.50 11.33
N LYS A 115 10.65 -13.47 12.15
CA LYS A 115 12.01 -13.69 12.67
C LYS A 115 12.34 -15.16 12.56
N ASP A 116 13.56 -15.48 12.10
CA ASP A 116 14.02 -16.86 11.92
C ASP A 116 13.03 -17.72 11.08
N GLY A 117 12.48 -17.14 10.03
CA GLY A 117 11.57 -17.81 9.10
C GLY A 117 10.16 -18.08 9.67
N ARG A 118 9.76 -17.44 10.76
CA ARG A 118 8.45 -17.64 11.43
C ARG A 118 7.80 -16.31 11.79
N PRO A 119 6.45 -16.25 11.76
CA PRO A 119 5.74 -15.09 12.26
C PRO A 119 6.04 -14.86 13.76
N LEU A 120 6.24 -13.60 14.14
CA LEU A 120 6.27 -13.24 15.55
C LEU A 120 4.93 -13.62 16.21
N GLY A 121 5.00 -14.15 17.43
CA GLY A 121 3.82 -14.66 18.15
C GLY A 121 3.56 -16.16 17.95
N PHE A 122 4.19 -16.81 16.98
CA PHE A 122 4.12 -18.26 16.82
C PHE A 122 5.08 -18.96 17.81
N PRO A 123 4.72 -20.14 18.33
CA PRO A 123 5.60 -20.90 19.22
C PRO A 123 6.87 -21.37 18.48
N LYS A 124 7.95 -21.62 19.25
CA LYS A 124 9.21 -22.09 18.68
C LYS A 124 9.09 -23.50 18.07
N ASP A 125 8.23 -24.33 18.66
CA ASP A 125 8.09 -25.76 18.34
C ASP A 125 6.84 -26.06 17.51
N GLY A 126 6.62 -25.27 16.45
CA GLY A 126 5.53 -25.52 15.53
C GLY A 126 4.48 -24.41 15.46
N TYR A 127 3.42 -24.67 14.71
CA TYR A 127 2.32 -23.74 14.54
C TYR A 127 1.33 -23.83 15.72
N PRO A 128 0.61 -22.74 16.03
CA PRO A 128 -0.49 -22.81 16.96
C PRO A 128 -1.54 -23.82 16.49
N SER A 129 -2.20 -24.46 17.42
CA SER A 129 -3.16 -25.55 17.15
C SER A 129 -4.41 -25.08 16.39
N THR A 130 -4.72 -23.79 16.44
CA THR A 130 -5.94 -23.24 15.83
C THR A 130 -5.62 -22.07 14.89
N PRO A 131 -5.91 -22.20 13.58
CA PRO A 131 -5.81 -21.09 12.63
C PRO A 131 -6.78 -19.94 12.96
N GLN A 132 -7.92 -20.26 13.54
CA GLN A 132 -8.90 -19.30 13.99
C GLN A 132 -8.92 -19.22 15.52
N GLY A 133 -8.90 -18.02 16.07
CA GLY A 133 -8.83 -17.80 17.51
C GLY A 133 -9.06 -16.33 17.88
N PRO A 134 -8.91 -15.98 19.16
CA PRO A 134 -9.14 -14.61 19.64
C PRO A 134 -7.93 -13.70 19.33
N TYR A 135 -7.50 -13.64 18.06
CA TYR A 135 -6.32 -12.89 17.62
C TYR A 135 -6.65 -11.47 17.20
N TYR A 136 -7.80 -11.28 16.54
CA TYR A 136 -8.26 -9.97 16.09
C TYR A 136 -8.36 -8.98 17.24
N CYS A 137 -7.69 -7.84 17.10
CA CYS A 137 -7.53 -6.83 18.16
C CYS A 137 -6.97 -7.39 19.46
N GLY A 138 -6.21 -8.49 19.39
CA GLY A 138 -5.68 -9.19 20.55
C GLY A 138 -4.66 -8.37 21.35
N VAL A 139 -4.72 -8.46 22.67
CA VAL A 139 -3.82 -7.76 23.60
C VAL A 139 -2.88 -8.76 24.25
N GLY A 140 -1.61 -8.36 24.36
CA GLY A 140 -0.57 -9.12 25.03
C GLY A 140 0.29 -9.96 24.09
N TYR A 141 1.50 -10.28 24.57
CA TYR A 141 2.54 -10.91 23.76
C TYR A 141 2.22 -12.34 23.31
N LYS A 142 1.34 -13.05 23.98
CA LYS A 142 0.99 -14.44 23.65
C LYS A 142 0.38 -14.63 22.25
N TYR A 143 -0.19 -13.56 21.70
CA TYR A 143 -0.79 -13.58 20.37
C TYR A 143 0.12 -13.00 19.30
N MET A 144 0.87 -11.95 19.63
CA MET A 144 1.57 -11.11 18.67
C MET A 144 3.08 -11.20 18.76
N GLY A 145 3.64 -11.81 19.82
CA GLY A 145 5.06 -11.82 20.11
C GLY A 145 5.51 -10.60 20.93
N SER A 146 6.64 -10.75 21.62
CA SER A 146 7.09 -9.79 22.63
C SER A 146 7.54 -8.44 22.06
N ILE A 147 8.03 -8.40 20.82
CA ILE A 147 8.60 -7.20 20.19
C ILE A 147 7.67 -6.60 19.10
N ALA A 148 6.68 -7.35 18.63
CA ALA A 148 5.87 -6.93 17.49
C ALA A 148 5.14 -5.63 17.74
N ARG A 149 4.49 -5.46 18.91
CA ARG A 149 3.78 -4.22 19.26
C ARG A 149 4.73 -3.02 19.31
N THR A 150 5.93 -3.18 19.85
CA THR A 150 6.93 -2.10 19.89
C THR A 150 7.28 -1.63 18.47
N ILE A 151 7.48 -2.57 17.54
CA ILE A 151 7.77 -2.25 16.14
C ILE A 151 6.59 -1.52 15.49
N VAL A 152 5.38 -2.04 15.69
CA VAL A 152 4.16 -1.48 15.09
C VAL A 152 3.86 -0.07 15.59
N GLU A 153 4.02 0.18 16.91
CA GLU A 153 3.81 1.50 17.51
C GLU A 153 4.92 2.48 17.11
N GLU A 154 6.19 2.05 17.05
CA GLU A 154 7.28 2.90 16.56
C GLU A 154 7.10 3.24 15.08
N HIS A 155 6.60 2.30 14.26
CA HIS A 155 6.25 2.58 12.85
C HIS A 155 5.15 3.64 12.74
N LEU A 156 4.09 3.55 13.56
CA LEU A 156 3.04 4.55 13.63
C LEU A 156 3.62 5.94 13.93
N ASP A 157 4.49 6.04 14.95
CA ASP A 157 5.13 7.30 15.33
C ASP A 157 6.00 7.88 14.19
N LEU A 158 6.76 7.04 13.48
CA LEU A 158 7.55 7.45 12.32
C LEU A 158 6.66 7.97 11.19
N CYS A 159 5.54 7.31 10.90
CA CYS A 159 4.59 7.75 9.89
C CYS A 159 3.94 9.09 10.25
N LEU A 160 3.51 9.27 11.49
CA LEU A 160 2.93 10.52 11.97
C LEU A 160 3.94 11.67 11.93
N TYR A 161 5.19 11.42 12.32
CA TYR A 161 6.26 12.43 12.22
C TYR A 161 6.55 12.83 10.76
N ALA A 162 6.52 11.85 9.86
CA ALA A 162 6.67 12.10 8.42
C ALA A 162 5.50 12.87 7.81
N GLY A 163 4.40 13.08 8.53
CA GLY A 163 3.20 13.75 8.03
C GLY A 163 2.33 12.86 7.14
N ILE A 164 2.50 11.54 7.22
CA ILE A 164 1.62 10.56 6.59
C ILE A 164 0.29 10.54 7.35
N ASN A 165 -0.83 10.59 6.62
CA ASN A 165 -2.14 10.48 7.23
C ASN A 165 -2.44 9.01 7.57
N HIS A 166 -1.94 8.59 8.72
CA HIS A 166 -2.11 7.25 9.28
C HIS A 166 -3.38 7.21 10.13
N GLU A 167 -4.34 6.34 9.78
CA GLU A 167 -5.67 6.30 10.41
C GLU A 167 -5.74 5.33 11.61
N GLY A 168 -4.83 4.35 11.69
CA GLY A 168 -4.83 3.41 12.81
C GLY A 168 -4.03 2.14 12.58
N ILE A 169 -3.93 1.34 13.65
CA ILE A 169 -3.31 0.02 13.67
C ILE A 169 -4.18 -0.97 14.42
N ASN A 170 -4.16 -2.21 14.02
CA ASN A 170 -4.76 -3.33 14.78
C ASN A 170 -4.02 -4.64 14.52
N ALA A 171 -4.16 -5.55 15.47
CA ALA A 171 -3.86 -6.95 15.25
C ALA A 171 -4.98 -7.58 14.41
N GLU A 172 -4.62 -8.44 13.46
CA GLU A 172 -5.52 -9.04 12.51
C GLU A 172 -5.99 -10.46 12.89
N VAL A 173 -6.84 -11.07 12.05
CA VAL A 173 -7.55 -12.33 12.30
C VAL A 173 -6.57 -13.50 12.42
N ALA A 174 -5.47 -13.51 11.67
CA ALA A 174 -4.44 -14.52 11.82
C ALA A 174 -3.49 -14.16 12.98
N LYS A 175 -3.06 -15.16 13.75
CA LYS A 175 -2.11 -14.95 14.83
C LYS A 175 -0.80 -14.34 14.32
N GLY A 176 -0.39 -13.22 14.89
CA GLY A 176 0.84 -12.51 14.52
C GLY A 176 0.68 -11.58 13.31
N GLN A 177 -0.50 -11.51 12.71
CA GLN A 177 -0.81 -10.58 11.62
C GLN A 177 -1.20 -9.21 12.17
N TRP A 178 -0.74 -8.16 11.49
CA TRP A 178 -1.01 -6.76 11.79
C TRP A 178 -1.58 -6.05 10.58
N GLU A 179 -2.27 -4.96 10.84
CA GLU A 179 -2.76 -4.03 9.84
C GLU A 179 -2.42 -2.59 10.24
N TYR A 180 -2.09 -1.77 9.26
CA TYR A 180 -2.12 -0.32 9.41
C TYR A 180 -2.92 0.31 8.26
N GLN A 181 -3.47 1.51 8.51
CA GLN A 181 -4.37 2.18 7.59
C GLN A 181 -3.82 3.54 7.20
N ILE A 182 -3.74 3.80 5.89
CA ILE A 182 -3.28 5.07 5.29
C ILE A 182 -4.43 5.65 4.48
N PHE A 183 -4.65 6.94 4.61
CA PHE A 183 -5.65 7.67 3.83
C PHE A 183 -5.04 8.89 3.14
N GLY A 184 -5.40 9.14 1.88
CA GLY A 184 -4.95 10.30 1.12
C GLY A 184 -6.09 10.96 0.34
N LYS A 185 -6.16 12.28 0.41
CA LYS A 185 -6.95 13.10 -0.51
C LYS A 185 -6.08 13.39 -1.73
N GLY A 186 -6.48 12.82 -2.86
CA GLY A 186 -5.68 12.78 -4.07
C GLY A 186 -5.19 11.36 -4.38
N SER A 187 -5.28 10.98 -5.64
CA SER A 187 -4.95 9.64 -6.10
C SER A 187 -3.47 9.27 -5.91
N HIS A 188 -2.55 10.20 -6.19
CA HIS A 188 -1.12 9.98 -5.94
C HIS A 188 -0.79 10.01 -4.46
N LYS A 189 -1.38 10.93 -3.67
CA LYS A 189 -1.02 11.12 -2.26
C LYS A 189 -1.13 9.86 -1.44
N ALA A 190 -2.23 9.11 -1.57
CA ALA A 190 -2.42 7.87 -0.81
C ALA A 190 -1.39 6.79 -1.17
N ALA A 191 -1.06 6.65 -2.46
CA ALA A 191 -0.08 5.66 -2.93
C ALA A 191 1.36 6.07 -2.57
N ASP A 192 1.70 7.36 -2.67
CA ASP A 192 2.99 7.92 -2.24
C ASP A 192 3.21 7.66 -0.74
N ASP A 193 2.19 7.93 0.08
CA ASP A 193 2.22 7.72 1.53
C ASP A 193 2.34 6.23 1.88
N LEU A 194 1.64 5.35 1.18
CA LEU A 194 1.73 3.92 1.43
C LEU A 194 3.13 3.36 1.10
N TRP A 195 3.72 3.75 -0.03
CA TRP A 195 5.09 3.34 -0.36
C TRP A 195 6.11 3.88 0.64
N THR A 196 5.92 5.11 1.12
CA THR A 196 6.77 5.69 2.17
C THR A 196 6.57 4.97 3.50
N ALA A 197 5.36 4.61 3.87
CA ALA A 197 5.09 3.81 5.08
C ALA A 197 5.72 2.41 4.98
N ARG A 198 5.66 1.75 3.82
CA ARG A 198 6.37 0.48 3.58
C ARG A 198 7.89 0.63 3.73
N TYR A 199 8.47 1.73 3.22
CA TYR A 199 9.89 2.04 3.41
C TYR A 199 10.24 2.22 4.89
N LEU A 200 9.46 3.01 5.63
CA LEU A 200 9.67 3.23 7.06
C LEU A 200 9.59 1.92 7.86
N MET A 201 8.61 1.06 7.54
CA MET A 201 8.50 -0.27 8.18
C MET A 201 9.72 -1.14 7.88
N ALA A 202 10.17 -1.22 6.63
CA ALA A 202 11.34 -2.01 6.25
C ALA A 202 12.61 -1.53 6.97
N ARG A 203 12.82 -0.20 7.02
CA ARG A 203 13.96 0.40 7.71
C ARG A 203 13.92 0.17 9.23
N LEU A 204 12.73 0.26 9.81
CA LEU A 204 12.54 -0.01 11.23
C LEU A 204 12.82 -1.48 11.56
N CYS A 205 12.36 -2.39 10.71
CA CYS A 205 12.57 -3.82 10.89
C CYS A 205 14.05 -4.22 10.86
N GLU A 206 14.90 -3.53 10.08
CA GLU A 206 16.36 -3.73 10.14
C GLU A 206 16.93 -3.52 11.56
N LYS A 207 16.45 -2.50 12.29
CA LYS A 207 16.87 -2.21 13.67
C LYS A 207 16.57 -3.37 14.62
N TYR A 208 15.50 -4.12 14.37
CA TYR A 208 15.03 -5.21 15.24
C TYR A 208 15.40 -6.60 14.72
N GLU A 209 16.13 -6.68 13.59
CA GLU A 209 16.46 -7.97 12.93
C GLU A 209 15.21 -8.80 12.66
N VAL A 210 14.21 -8.16 12.04
CA VAL A 210 12.90 -8.73 11.72
C VAL A 210 12.60 -8.45 10.26
N ASP A 211 11.95 -9.37 9.56
CA ASP A 211 11.50 -9.20 8.19
C ASP A 211 10.02 -8.83 8.12
N VAL A 212 9.66 -7.92 7.21
CA VAL A 212 8.26 -7.65 6.84
C VAL A 212 7.81 -8.63 5.78
N GLN A 213 6.74 -9.37 6.06
CA GLN A 213 6.16 -10.30 5.10
C GLN A 213 4.84 -9.77 4.56
N LEU A 214 4.82 -9.44 3.26
CA LEU A 214 3.66 -8.94 2.54
C LEU A 214 3.00 -10.00 1.64
N HIS A 215 3.53 -11.21 1.54
CA HIS A 215 2.95 -12.26 0.70
C HIS A 215 1.47 -12.49 1.02
N CYS A 216 0.64 -12.64 -0.02
CA CYS A 216 -0.82 -12.76 0.13
C CYS A 216 -1.28 -13.97 0.97
N LYS A 217 -0.48 -15.03 1.03
CA LYS A 217 -0.74 -16.25 1.83
C LYS A 217 0.54 -16.76 2.46
N PRO A 218 1.10 -16.07 3.46
CA PRO A 218 2.39 -16.44 4.04
C PRO A 218 2.34 -17.73 4.86
N ILE A 219 1.17 -18.07 5.41
CA ILE A 219 0.94 -19.29 6.18
C ILE A 219 -0.04 -20.17 5.42
N LYS A 220 0.40 -21.38 5.08
CA LYS A 220 -0.41 -22.36 4.34
C LYS A 220 -1.52 -22.96 5.21
N GLY A 221 -2.56 -23.48 4.56
CA GLY A 221 -3.68 -24.15 5.23
C GLY A 221 -4.83 -23.19 5.59
N ASP A 222 -5.54 -23.51 6.65
CA ASP A 222 -6.79 -22.84 7.07
C ASP A 222 -6.55 -21.49 7.79
N TRP A 223 -5.53 -20.73 7.35
CA TRP A 223 -5.19 -19.40 7.85
C TRP A 223 -5.73 -18.30 6.94
N ASN A 224 -6.06 -17.13 7.50
CA ASN A 224 -6.35 -15.96 6.69
C ASN A 224 -5.11 -15.56 5.86
N GLY A 225 -5.34 -15.04 4.67
CA GLY A 225 -4.32 -14.39 3.86
C GLY A 225 -4.09 -12.95 4.28
N SER A 226 -3.21 -12.26 3.57
CA SER A 226 -2.96 -10.82 3.76
C SER A 226 -3.48 -10.01 2.58
N GLY A 227 -4.36 -9.05 2.87
CA GLY A 227 -4.95 -8.13 1.93
C GLY A 227 -4.36 -6.73 2.02
N MET A 228 -4.71 -5.93 1.03
CA MET A 228 -4.60 -4.49 1.06
C MET A 228 -5.92 -3.93 0.58
N HIS A 229 -6.93 -3.95 1.45
CA HIS A 229 -8.24 -3.44 1.12
C HIS A 229 -8.12 -1.98 0.70
N SER A 230 -8.75 -1.65 -0.42
CA SER A 230 -8.59 -0.34 -1.03
C SER A 230 -9.91 0.40 -0.99
N ASN A 231 -9.99 1.34 -0.06
CA ASN A 231 -11.11 2.27 0.05
C ASN A 231 -10.96 3.33 -1.04
N PHE A 232 -12.03 3.62 -1.76
CA PHE A 232 -11.98 4.62 -2.83
C PHE A 232 -13.26 5.46 -2.89
N SER A 233 -13.09 6.71 -3.33
CA SER A 233 -14.21 7.63 -3.51
C SER A 233 -13.86 8.69 -4.55
N SER A 234 -14.76 8.91 -5.51
CA SER A 234 -14.71 10.08 -6.38
C SER A 234 -15.54 11.23 -5.78
N LYS A 235 -15.30 12.46 -6.23
CA LYS A 235 -16.15 13.62 -5.84
C LYS A 235 -17.61 13.36 -6.13
N TYR A 236 -17.92 12.82 -7.30
CA TYR A 236 -19.30 12.49 -7.66
C TYR A 236 -19.91 11.48 -6.69
N LEU A 237 -19.19 10.43 -6.33
CA LEU A 237 -19.65 9.40 -5.37
C LEU A 237 -19.89 10.00 -3.97
N ARG A 238 -19.09 10.97 -3.56
CA ARG A 238 -19.25 11.62 -2.24
C ARG A 238 -20.40 12.64 -2.20
N GLU A 239 -20.56 13.43 -3.26
CA GLU A 239 -21.44 14.60 -3.26
C GLU A 239 -22.79 14.31 -3.87
N VAL A 240 -22.85 13.54 -4.95
CA VAL A 240 -24.06 13.22 -5.71
C VAL A 240 -24.50 11.79 -5.46
N GLY A 241 -23.67 10.78 -5.80
CA GLY A 241 -23.94 9.38 -5.58
C GLY A 241 -25.21 8.88 -6.26
N GLY A 242 -26.03 8.17 -5.49
CA GLY A 242 -27.31 7.63 -5.91
C GLY A 242 -27.27 6.17 -6.32
N LYS A 243 -28.43 5.49 -6.19
CA LYS A 243 -28.52 4.04 -6.41
C LYS A 243 -28.19 3.66 -7.86
N GLU A 244 -28.67 4.41 -8.84
CA GLU A 244 -28.42 4.12 -10.26
C GLU A 244 -26.93 4.20 -10.61
N TYR A 245 -26.24 5.24 -10.13
CA TYR A 245 -24.79 5.39 -10.33
C TYR A 245 -24.03 4.26 -9.64
N PHE A 246 -24.38 3.94 -8.41
CA PHE A 246 -23.77 2.84 -7.67
C PHE A 246 -23.94 1.49 -8.40
N GLU A 247 -25.15 1.17 -8.87
CA GLU A 247 -25.40 -0.09 -9.61
C GLU A 247 -24.62 -0.13 -10.93
N ALA A 248 -24.52 0.98 -11.64
CA ALA A 248 -23.70 1.08 -12.85
C ALA A 248 -22.21 0.89 -12.54
N LEU A 249 -21.73 1.46 -11.42
CA LEU A 249 -20.35 1.29 -10.96
C LEU A 249 -20.04 -0.17 -10.63
N MET A 250 -20.93 -0.85 -9.91
CA MET A 250 -20.74 -2.28 -9.57
C MET A 250 -20.73 -3.15 -10.83
N LYS A 251 -21.56 -2.87 -11.83
CA LYS A 251 -21.53 -3.57 -13.13
C LYS A 251 -20.21 -3.34 -13.87
N ALA A 252 -19.65 -2.13 -13.79
CA ALA A 252 -18.34 -1.85 -14.38
C ALA A 252 -17.22 -2.63 -13.66
N PHE A 253 -17.26 -2.70 -12.33
CA PHE A 253 -16.31 -3.51 -11.54
C PHE A 253 -16.41 -5.01 -11.85
N GLU A 254 -17.63 -5.54 -12.01
CA GLU A 254 -17.87 -6.93 -12.40
C GLU A 254 -17.34 -7.22 -13.81
N LYS A 255 -17.66 -6.36 -14.78
CA LYS A 255 -17.17 -6.47 -16.18
C LYS A 255 -15.64 -6.52 -16.26
N ASN A 256 -14.97 -5.73 -15.43
CA ASN A 256 -13.53 -5.55 -15.44
C ASN A 256 -12.78 -6.45 -14.44
N ILE A 257 -13.37 -7.55 -13.95
CA ILE A 257 -12.70 -8.50 -13.03
C ILE A 257 -11.29 -8.87 -13.53
N PRO A 258 -11.08 -9.31 -14.79
CA PRO A 258 -9.75 -9.73 -15.23
C PRO A 258 -8.71 -8.61 -15.13
N ASP A 259 -9.08 -7.38 -15.48
CA ASP A 259 -8.17 -6.23 -15.45
C ASP A 259 -7.81 -5.83 -14.02
N HIS A 260 -8.78 -5.89 -13.10
CA HIS A 260 -8.53 -5.67 -11.69
C HIS A 260 -7.60 -6.74 -11.10
N ILE A 261 -7.91 -8.02 -11.31
CA ILE A 261 -7.11 -9.12 -10.77
C ILE A 261 -5.68 -9.10 -11.31
N ALA A 262 -5.47 -8.70 -12.56
CA ALA A 262 -4.14 -8.60 -13.16
C ALA A 262 -3.19 -7.64 -12.43
N VAL A 263 -3.71 -6.64 -11.72
CA VAL A 263 -2.93 -5.64 -10.99
C VAL A 263 -3.10 -5.70 -9.46
N TYR A 264 -3.92 -6.60 -8.95
CA TYR A 264 -4.23 -6.73 -7.52
C TYR A 264 -3.25 -7.63 -6.76
N GLY A 265 -2.06 -7.80 -7.30
CA GLY A 265 -0.95 -8.50 -6.69
C GLY A 265 -0.81 -9.96 -7.13
N PRO A 266 0.41 -10.53 -7.05
CA PRO A 266 0.70 -11.88 -7.47
C PRO A 266 0.03 -12.90 -6.55
N ASP A 267 -0.12 -14.13 -7.08
CA ASP A 267 -0.62 -15.30 -6.34
C ASP A 267 -1.95 -15.10 -5.59
N ASN A 268 -2.73 -14.09 -5.95
CA ASN A 268 -3.94 -13.69 -5.25
C ASN A 268 -5.02 -14.80 -5.23
N HIS A 269 -4.91 -15.80 -6.09
CA HIS A 269 -5.71 -17.02 -6.08
C HIS A 269 -5.52 -17.85 -4.79
N LEU A 270 -4.38 -17.72 -4.12
CA LEU A 270 -4.12 -18.38 -2.83
C LEU A 270 -4.91 -17.74 -1.68
N ARG A 271 -5.29 -16.47 -1.82
CA ARG A 271 -6.05 -15.70 -0.84
C ARG A 271 -7.54 -15.62 -1.18
N LEU A 272 -7.90 -15.30 -2.44
CA LEU A 272 -9.29 -15.14 -2.89
C LEU A 272 -9.93 -16.50 -3.21
N THR A 273 -10.33 -17.21 -2.17
CA THR A 273 -10.82 -18.61 -2.27
C THR A 273 -12.31 -18.75 -2.05
N GLY A 274 -13.02 -17.70 -1.64
CA GLY A 274 -14.38 -17.75 -1.16
C GLY A 274 -14.51 -18.17 0.31
N LEU A 275 -13.38 -18.31 1.00
CA LEU A 275 -13.26 -18.57 2.44
C LEU A 275 -12.49 -17.45 3.10
N HIS A 276 -12.40 -17.43 4.44
CA HIS A 276 -11.59 -16.47 5.19
C HIS A 276 -11.87 -15.01 4.83
N GLU A 277 -13.16 -14.67 4.82
CA GLU A 277 -13.63 -13.30 4.53
C GLU A 277 -13.22 -12.77 3.15
N THR A 278 -13.14 -13.65 2.14
CA THR A 278 -12.90 -13.29 0.75
C THR A 278 -13.95 -13.87 -0.20
N GLN A 279 -14.19 -13.20 -1.33
CA GLN A 279 -14.87 -13.79 -2.48
C GLN A 279 -13.87 -14.63 -3.28
N ALA A 280 -14.37 -15.64 -4.02
CA ALA A 280 -13.56 -16.40 -4.97
C ALA A 280 -13.02 -15.47 -6.09
N ILE A 281 -11.79 -15.71 -6.55
CA ILE A 281 -11.07 -14.82 -7.47
C ILE A 281 -11.77 -14.58 -8.81
N ASP A 282 -12.57 -15.57 -9.26
CA ASP A 282 -13.31 -15.55 -10.53
C ASP A 282 -14.77 -15.04 -10.37
N LYS A 283 -15.15 -14.63 -9.16
CA LYS A 283 -16.50 -14.15 -8.85
C LYS A 283 -16.48 -12.71 -8.39
N PHE A 284 -17.57 -12.02 -8.66
CA PHE A 284 -17.82 -10.68 -8.16
C PHE A 284 -19.06 -10.64 -7.29
N SER A 285 -18.97 -9.95 -6.18
CA SER A 285 -20.12 -9.66 -5.32
C SER A 285 -19.91 -8.32 -4.61
N TYR A 286 -20.99 -7.72 -4.16
CA TYR A 286 -20.96 -6.59 -3.27
C TYR A 286 -22.05 -6.68 -2.23
N GLY A 287 -21.81 -6.11 -1.05
CA GLY A 287 -22.78 -6.21 0.03
C GLY A 287 -22.59 -5.20 1.14
N LEU A 288 -23.70 -4.85 1.80
CA LEU A 288 -23.69 -3.98 2.98
C LEU A 288 -23.11 -4.76 4.16
N LEU A 289 -22.00 -4.25 4.73
CA LEU A 289 -21.31 -4.88 5.86
C LEU A 289 -20.80 -6.30 5.58
N ASP A 290 -20.77 -6.71 4.33
CA ASP A 290 -20.37 -8.07 3.92
C ASP A 290 -18.86 -8.14 3.73
N ARG A 291 -18.17 -8.77 4.66
CA ARG A 291 -16.72 -8.98 4.61
C ARG A 291 -16.29 -10.08 3.63
N GLY A 292 -17.21 -10.93 3.19
CA GLY A 292 -17.00 -11.96 2.17
C GLY A 292 -17.18 -11.45 0.73
N ALA A 293 -17.61 -10.20 0.55
CA ALA A 293 -17.83 -9.63 -0.78
C ALA A 293 -16.54 -9.09 -1.42
N SER A 294 -16.53 -8.99 -2.76
CA SER A 294 -15.47 -8.32 -3.51
C SER A 294 -15.41 -6.81 -3.19
N VAL A 295 -16.59 -6.18 -3.13
CA VAL A 295 -16.74 -4.77 -2.74
C VAL A 295 -17.71 -4.68 -1.57
N ARG A 296 -17.22 -4.13 -0.47
CA ARG A 296 -18.00 -3.91 0.74
C ARG A 296 -18.54 -2.49 0.78
N LEU A 297 -19.81 -2.37 1.17
CA LEU A 297 -20.47 -1.09 1.42
C LEU A 297 -20.40 -0.77 2.91
N PRO A 298 -19.88 0.41 3.30
CA PRO A 298 -19.90 0.86 4.69
C PRO A 298 -21.31 1.04 5.24
N VAL A 299 -21.45 0.96 6.56
CA VAL A 299 -22.75 0.97 7.28
C VAL A 299 -23.68 2.13 6.90
N ASN A 300 -23.15 3.31 6.65
CA ASN A 300 -23.95 4.51 6.36
C ASN A 300 -24.15 4.76 4.87
N PHE A 301 -23.50 4.02 3.98
CA PHE A 301 -23.48 4.28 2.54
C PHE A 301 -24.91 4.35 1.95
N ILE A 302 -25.74 3.34 2.23
CA ILE A 302 -27.12 3.31 1.76
C ILE A 302 -27.96 4.42 2.43
N LYS A 303 -27.81 4.62 3.74
CA LYS A 303 -28.54 5.65 4.50
C LYS A 303 -28.24 7.07 4.02
N GLN A 304 -27.05 7.29 3.49
CA GLN A 304 -26.61 8.56 2.91
C GLN A 304 -26.99 8.71 1.43
N GLY A 305 -27.88 7.86 0.90
CA GLY A 305 -28.33 7.92 -0.48
C GLY A 305 -27.30 7.39 -1.48
N TYR A 306 -26.56 6.32 -1.11
CA TYR A 306 -25.48 5.72 -1.89
C TYR A 306 -24.34 6.71 -2.11
N LYS A 307 -23.92 7.39 -1.06
CA LYS A 307 -22.83 8.38 -1.04
C LYS A 307 -21.75 8.00 -0.05
N GLY A 308 -20.51 8.39 -0.38
CA GLY A 308 -19.36 8.20 0.49
C GLY A 308 -18.21 7.48 -0.20
N TYR A 309 -17.76 6.37 0.36
CA TYR A 309 -16.69 5.54 -0.19
C TYR A 309 -17.14 4.06 -0.26
N LEU A 310 -16.41 3.30 -1.05
CA LEU A 310 -16.54 1.86 -1.18
C LEU A 310 -15.20 1.20 -0.88
N GLU A 311 -15.23 -0.03 -0.40
CA GLU A 311 -14.03 -0.82 -0.06
C GLU A 311 -13.89 -1.98 -1.05
N ASP A 312 -12.87 -1.93 -1.93
CA ASP A 312 -12.48 -3.09 -2.73
C ASP A 312 -11.56 -3.99 -1.91
N ARG A 313 -12.03 -5.18 -1.60
CA ARG A 313 -11.35 -6.15 -0.73
C ARG A 313 -10.48 -7.15 -1.47
N ARG A 314 -10.42 -7.04 -2.81
CA ARG A 314 -9.70 -8.00 -3.67
C ARG A 314 -8.19 -7.79 -3.74
N PRO A 315 -7.63 -6.57 -3.64
CA PRO A 315 -6.18 -6.40 -3.69
C PRO A 315 -5.48 -7.13 -2.54
N ASN A 316 -4.33 -7.76 -2.83
CA ASN A 316 -3.50 -8.39 -1.81
C ASN A 316 -2.43 -7.41 -1.26
N SER A 317 -1.79 -7.81 -0.18
CA SER A 317 -0.84 -6.98 0.56
C SER A 317 0.43 -6.63 -0.20
N GLU A 318 0.84 -7.41 -1.23
CA GLU A 318 2.00 -7.11 -2.08
C GLU A 318 1.68 -6.15 -3.23
N ALA A 319 0.40 -5.94 -3.54
CA ALA A 319 0.00 -5.17 -4.71
C ALA A 319 0.60 -3.75 -4.70
N ASP A 320 0.88 -3.23 -5.91
CA ASP A 320 1.35 -1.86 -6.10
C ASP A 320 0.16 -0.89 -6.04
N PRO A 321 0.11 0.03 -5.06
CA PRO A 321 -0.98 0.97 -4.90
C PRO A 321 -1.19 1.89 -6.12
N TYR A 322 -0.15 2.23 -6.88
CA TYR A 322 -0.32 3.02 -8.11
C TYR A 322 -1.11 2.26 -9.17
N GLN A 323 -0.85 0.96 -9.33
CA GLN A 323 -1.60 0.14 -10.28
C GLN A 323 -3.05 -0.05 -9.84
N ILE A 324 -3.30 -0.23 -8.54
CA ILE A 324 -4.65 -0.31 -7.97
C ILE A 324 -5.42 0.99 -8.25
N VAL A 325 -4.82 2.13 -7.91
CA VAL A 325 -5.41 3.46 -8.16
C VAL A 325 -5.73 3.62 -9.64
N SER A 326 -4.76 3.36 -10.52
CA SER A 326 -4.95 3.46 -11.97
C SER A 326 -6.13 2.62 -12.47
N GLN A 327 -6.24 1.37 -12.02
CA GLN A 327 -7.30 0.47 -12.48
C GLN A 327 -8.69 0.85 -11.92
N ILE A 328 -8.77 1.23 -10.66
CA ILE A 328 -10.03 1.70 -10.07
C ILE A 328 -10.52 2.97 -10.77
N VAL A 329 -9.61 3.92 -11.04
CA VAL A 329 -9.96 5.17 -11.74
C VAL A 329 -10.44 4.91 -13.16
N LYS A 330 -9.79 4.01 -13.91
CA LYS A 330 -10.25 3.59 -15.24
C LYS A 330 -11.68 3.04 -15.19
N THR A 331 -11.97 2.18 -14.20
CA THR A 331 -13.31 1.61 -14.03
C THR A 331 -14.35 2.66 -13.66
N ILE A 332 -14.00 3.62 -12.77
CA ILE A 332 -14.88 4.74 -12.43
C ILE A 332 -15.19 5.60 -13.67
N ALA A 333 -14.20 5.83 -14.54
CA ALA A 333 -14.36 6.65 -15.74
C ALA A 333 -15.29 6.03 -16.81
N GLU A 334 -15.53 4.71 -16.76
CA GLU A 334 -16.52 4.05 -17.63
C GLU A 334 -17.97 4.39 -17.29
N VAL A 335 -18.21 4.93 -16.09
CA VAL A 335 -19.58 5.20 -15.60
C VAL A 335 -19.92 6.67 -15.81
N PRO A 336 -20.92 6.98 -16.66
CA PRO A 336 -21.29 8.36 -16.92
C PRO A 336 -21.80 9.07 -15.65
N VAL A 337 -21.30 10.25 -15.38
CA VAL A 337 -21.86 11.18 -14.40
C VAL A 337 -22.94 12.03 -15.07
N LYS A 338 -24.11 12.12 -14.43
CA LYS A 338 -25.26 12.90 -14.93
C LYS A 338 -25.28 14.30 -14.33
#